data_2b5991da93f2208f4896b2dfc4dd73d6
#
_entry.id   2b5991da93f2208f4896b2dfc4dd73d6
#
_cell.length_a   1.000
_cell.length_b   1.000
_cell.length_c   1.000
_cell.angle_alpha   90.00
_cell.angle_beta   90.00
_cell.angle_gamma   90.00
#
_symmetry.space_group_name_H-M   'P 1'
#
loop_
_entity.id
_entity.type
_entity.pdbx_description
1 polymer ?
#
loop_
_entity_poly.entity_id
_entity_poly.type
_entity_poly.pdbx_seq_one_letter_code
_entity_poly.pdbx_strand_id
1 'polypeptide(L)'
;MLHYYVNEAALALPPRPFIDRTLHRLAAPLADAEDPITLEIRRLPMGADKTLRQLVDQAVAERAKENGFAVIDTIEATLDGAPALLLRGRLRARDTLYVQLEAHVAYAGMWLAFVVTGPGSHRALCEETFDRLVTGLRWRRE
;
A
#
# COMPACT_ATOMS: atom_id res chain seq x y z
N MET A 1 -19.86 3.46 -4.37
CA MET A 1 -18.47 2.99 -4.39
C MET A 1 -17.66 3.84 -5.36
N LEU A 2 -16.58 4.42 -4.88
CA LEU A 2 -15.72 5.28 -5.69
C LEU A 2 -14.75 4.41 -6.48
N HIS A 3 -14.79 4.50 -7.80
CA HIS A 3 -13.81 3.87 -8.68
C HIS A 3 -12.81 4.92 -9.15
N TYR A 4 -11.52 4.63 -8.96
CA TYR A 4 -10.47 5.52 -9.40
C TYR A 4 -9.82 4.97 -10.65
N TYR A 5 -9.88 5.75 -11.72
CA TYR A 5 -9.28 5.43 -13.01
C TYR A 5 -8.19 6.45 -13.32
N VAL A 6 -7.01 5.97 -13.67
CA VAL A 6 -5.86 6.85 -13.97
C VAL A 6 -5.73 7.10 -15.48
N ASN A 7 -6.44 6.36 -16.32
CA ASN A 7 -6.24 6.41 -17.75
C ASN A 7 -7.23 7.35 -18.41
N GLU A 8 -7.00 8.66 -18.26
CA GLU A 8 -7.74 9.68 -19.03
C GLU A 8 -7.13 9.94 -20.41
N ALA A 9 -5.93 9.38 -20.68
CA ALA A 9 -5.22 9.58 -21.93
C ALA A 9 -4.45 8.35 -22.34
N ALA A 10 -4.42 8.09 -23.63
CA ALA A 10 -3.49 7.13 -24.22
C ALA A 10 -2.22 7.87 -24.64
N LEU A 11 -1.07 7.35 -24.21
CA LEU A 11 0.24 7.92 -24.54
C LEU A 11 0.96 6.99 -25.51
N ALA A 12 1.48 7.57 -26.60
CA ALA A 12 2.38 6.84 -27.47
C ALA A 12 3.77 6.82 -26.85
N LEU A 13 4.30 5.61 -26.60
CA LEU A 13 5.61 5.45 -26.03
C LEU A 13 6.64 5.05 -27.08
N PRO A 14 7.90 5.50 -26.96
CA PRO A 14 8.99 5.01 -27.80
C PRO A 14 9.11 3.49 -27.71
N PRO A 15 9.67 2.80 -28.73
CA PRO A 15 9.82 1.33 -28.71
C PRO A 15 10.98 0.89 -27.77
N ARG A 16 10.78 1.09 -26.45
CA ARG A 16 11.73 0.68 -25.40
C ARG A 16 10.95 -0.07 -24.34
N PRO A 17 11.59 -0.99 -23.59
CA PRO A 17 10.92 -1.68 -22.50
C PRO A 17 10.67 -0.70 -21.32
N PHE A 18 9.42 -0.24 -21.20
CA PHE A 18 9.00 0.56 -20.06
C PHE A 18 8.50 -0.37 -18.97
N ILE A 19 8.89 -0.07 -17.72
CA ILE A 19 8.42 -0.79 -16.54
C ILE A 19 7.34 0.05 -15.88
N ASP A 20 6.16 -0.53 -15.66
CA ASP A 20 5.07 0.13 -14.96
C ASP A 20 5.39 0.19 -13.46
N ARG A 21 5.68 1.40 -12.97
CA ARG A 21 5.91 1.69 -11.55
C ARG A 21 4.89 2.72 -11.09
N THR A 22 3.63 2.40 -11.27
CA THR A 22 2.56 3.33 -10.94
C THR A 22 2.46 3.57 -9.44
N LEU A 23 2.36 4.84 -9.07
CA LEU A 23 2.10 5.29 -7.71
C LEU A 23 0.84 6.15 -7.72
N HIS A 24 -0.15 5.77 -6.92
CA HIS A 24 -1.36 6.54 -6.68
C HIS A 24 -1.40 6.98 -5.23
N ARG A 25 -1.77 8.23 -4.98
CA ARG A 25 -1.93 8.75 -3.63
C ARG A 25 -3.27 9.46 -3.50
N LEU A 26 -4.08 8.98 -2.55
CA LEU A 26 -5.35 9.57 -2.19
C LEU A 26 -5.26 10.09 -0.76
N ALA A 27 -5.89 11.22 -0.46
CA ALA A 27 -5.87 11.80 0.87
C ALA A 27 -7.29 12.19 1.29
N ALA A 28 -7.64 11.86 2.54
CA ALA A 28 -8.90 12.28 3.16
C ALA A 28 -8.58 13.21 4.34
N PRO A 29 -8.88 14.51 4.22
CA PRO A 29 -8.63 15.45 5.31
C PRO A 29 -9.45 15.11 6.57
N LEU A 30 -8.84 15.36 7.73
CA LEU A 30 -9.47 15.20 9.03
C LEU A 30 -9.74 16.59 9.64
N ALA A 31 -10.94 16.78 10.18
CA ALA A 31 -11.37 18.09 10.70
C ALA A 31 -10.55 18.53 11.91
N ASP A 32 -10.05 17.59 12.71
CA ASP A 32 -9.39 17.83 13.99
C ASP A 32 -7.90 17.43 14.01
N ALA A 33 -7.28 17.26 12.83
CA ALA A 33 -5.88 16.91 12.71
C ALA A 33 -5.25 17.61 11.50
N GLU A 34 -3.96 17.97 11.63
CA GLU A 34 -3.23 18.60 10.52
C GLU A 34 -2.99 17.64 9.37
N ASP A 35 -2.66 16.38 9.70
CA ASP A 35 -2.36 15.37 8.71
C ASP A 35 -3.60 14.61 8.29
N PRO A 36 -3.79 14.36 6.99
CA PRO A 36 -4.90 13.55 6.50
C PRO A 36 -4.63 12.06 6.72
N ILE A 37 -5.67 11.24 6.53
CA ILE A 37 -5.48 9.83 6.24
C ILE A 37 -5.13 9.71 4.77
N THR A 38 -4.05 9.00 4.46
CA THR A 38 -3.62 8.79 3.07
C THR A 38 -3.73 7.31 2.71
N LEU A 39 -4.10 7.07 1.46
CA LEU A 39 -4.02 5.77 0.82
C LEU A 39 -3.03 5.87 -0.33
N GLU A 40 -1.98 5.06 -0.28
CA GLU A 40 -0.98 4.99 -1.32
C GLU A 40 -1.06 3.61 -1.97
N ILE A 41 -1.08 3.57 -3.30
CA ILE A 41 -1.13 2.33 -4.08
C ILE A 41 0.11 2.31 -4.96
N ARG A 42 0.97 1.31 -4.75
CA ARG A 42 2.20 1.12 -5.52
C ARG A 42 2.10 -0.15 -6.33
N ARG A 43 2.69 -0.11 -7.51
CA ARG A 43 2.75 -1.26 -8.40
C ARG A 43 4.19 -1.44 -8.91
N LEU A 44 4.75 -2.61 -8.65
CA LEU A 44 6.11 -2.95 -9.06
C LEU A 44 6.13 -4.37 -9.63
N PRO A 45 7.00 -4.66 -10.61
CA PRO A 45 7.20 -6.04 -11.05
C PRO A 45 7.85 -6.85 -9.94
N MET A 46 7.43 -8.10 -9.77
CA MET A 46 8.01 -8.97 -8.72
C MET A 46 9.40 -9.48 -9.08
N GLY A 47 9.69 -9.67 -10.34
CA GLY A 47 10.87 -10.42 -10.74
C GLY A 47 10.64 -11.93 -10.61
N ALA A 48 11.50 -12.74 -11.25
CA ALA A 48 11.31 -14.18 -11.34
C ALA A 48 11.91 -14.94 -10.15
N ASP A 49 12.81 -14.33 -9.40
CA ASP A 49 13.66 -15.00 -8.41
C ASP A 49 13.35 -14.65 -6.95
N LYS A 50 12.34 -13.82 -6.69
CA LYS A 50 11.97 -13.41 -5.34
C LYS A 50 10.50 -13.69 -5.04
N THR A 51 10.25 -14.13 -3.80
CA THR A 51 8.89 -14.30 -3.29
C THR A 51 8.34 -12.96 -2.77
N LEU A 52 7.04 -12.86 -2.64
CA LEU A 52 6.40 -11.70 -2.02
C LEU A 52 6.98 -11.42 -0.63
N ARG A 53 7.15 -12.47 0.18
CA ARG A 53 7.71 -12.33 1.54
C ARG A 53 9.12 -11.73 1.52
N GLN A 54 9.97 -12.18 0.62
CA GLN A 54 11.33 -11.64 0.50
C GLN A 54 11.33 -10.17 0.11
N LEU A 55 10.47 -9.78 -0.84
CA LEU A 55 10.34 -8.39 -1.29
C LEU A 55 9.84 -7.49 -0.16
N VAL A 56 8.83 -7.94 0.58
CA VAL A 56 8.26 -7.18 1.69
C VAL A 56 9.26 -7.06 2.84
N ASP A 57 9.92 -8.14 3.22
CA ASP A 57 10.91 -8.13 4.31
C ASP A 57 12.06 -7.18 3.98
N GLN A 58 12.53 -7.17 2.73
CA GLN A 58 13.58 -6.24 2.30
C GLN A 58 13.12 -4.78 2.36
N ALA A 59 11.91 -4.49 1.89
CA ALA A 59 11.36 -3.14 1.92
C ALA A 59 11.16 -2.63 3.36
N VAL A 60 10.70 -3.50 4.26
CA VAL A 60 10.55 -3.17 5.69
C VAL A 60 11.89 -2.85 6.32
N ALA A 61 12.92 -3.67 6.05
CA ALA A 61 14.26 -3.45 6.59
C ALA A 61 14.85 -2.11 6.13
N GLU A 62 14.65 -1.75 4.87
CA GLU A 62 15.12 -0.47 4.32
C GLU A 62 14.41 0.72 4.99
N ARG A 63 13.09 0.65 5.16
CA ARG A 63 12.33 1.72 5.81
C ARG A 63 12.65 1.86 7.28
N ALA A 64 12.95 0.77 7.97
CA ALA A 64 13.38 0.81 9.37
C ALA A 64 14.65 1.64 9.54
N LYS A 65 15.57 1.56 8.57
CA LYS A 65 16.80 2.34 8.58
C LYS A 65 16.57 3.81 8.21
N GLU A 66 15.66 4.08 7.26
CA GLU A 66 15.45 5.43 6.73
C GLU A 66 14.58 6.30 7.63
N ASN A 67 13.49 5.77 8.17
CA ASN A 67 12.48 6.57 8.89
C ASN A 67 11.99 5.95 10.20
N GLY A 68 12.64 4.90 10.68
CA GLY A 68 12.25 4.26 11.94
C GLY A 68 10.94 3.51 11.89
N PHE A 69 10.50 3.09 10.69
CA PHE A 69 9.29 2.27 10.56
C PHE A 69 9.45 0.97 11.34
N ALA A 70 8.48 0.66 12.19
CA ALA A 70 8.46 -0.55 13.01
C ALA A 70 7.20 -1.36 12.74
N VAL A 71 7.38 -2.64 12.37
CA VAL A 71 6.26 -3.58 12.18
C VAL A 71 5.83 -4.11 13.54
N ILE A 72 4.51 -4.04 13.80
CA ILE A 72 3.89 -4.59 15.01
C ILE A 72 3.51 -6.05 14.77
N ASP A 73 2.85 -6.33 13.64
CA ASP A 73 2.53 -7.70 13.24
C ASP A 73 2.45 -7.84 11.73
N THR A 74 2.56 -9.09 11.28
CA THR A 74 2.43 -9.49 9.87
C THR A 74 1.54 -10.73 9.80
N ILE A 75 0.53 -10.70 8.95
CA ILE A 75 -0.44 -11.77 8.79
C ILE A 75 -0.47 -12.20 7.33
N GLU A 76 -0.39 -13.51 7.08
CA GLU A 76 -0.66 -14.08 5.77
C GLU A 76 -2.16 -14.09 5.49
N ALA A 77 -2.55 -13.71 4.28
CA ALA A 77 -3.95 -13.61 3.88
C ALA A 77 -4.11 -13.83 2.38
N THR A 78 -5.33 -13.79 1.92
CA THR A 78 -5.65 -13.73 0.49
C THR A 78 -6.59 -12.54 0.26
N LEU A 79 -6.37 -11.82 -0.83
CA LEU A 79 -7.23 -10.72 -1.26
C LEU A 79 -7.86 -11.07 -2.59
N ASP A 80 -9.16 -11.35 -2.57
CA ASP A 80 -9.91 -11.84 -3.74
C ASP A 80 -9.15 -12.96 -4.46
N GLY A 81 -8.67 -13.95 -3.67
CA GLY A 81 -7.97 -15.13 -4.16
C GLY A 81 -6.46 -14.99 -4.37
N ALA A 82 -5.89 -13.80 -4.31
CA ALA A 82 -4.46 -13.59 -4.50
C ALA A 82 -3.70 -13.64 -3.17
N PRO A 83 -2.51 -14.29 -3.13
CA PRO A 83 -1.69 -14.31 -1.92
C PRO A 83 -1.31 -12.92 -1.46
N ALA A 84 -1.39 -12.67 -0.17
CA ALA A 84 -1.13 -11.36 0.41
C ALA A 84 -0.44 -11.46 1.76
N LEU A 85 0.22 -10.36 2.13
CA LEU A 85 0.78 -10.12 3.46
C LEU A 85 0.18 -8.83 3.98
N LEU A 86 -0.45 -8.88 5.15
CA LEU A 86 -1.00 -7.70 5.81
C LEU A 86 -0.05 -7.30 6.93
N LEU A 87 0.42 -6.06 6.91
CA LEU A 87 1.32 -5.51 7.89
C LEU A 87 0.64 -4.41 8.68
N ARG A 88 0.85 -4.42 9.98
CA ARG A 88 0.50 -3.31 10.85
C ARG A 88 1.77 -2.76 11.44
N GLY A 89 2.00 -1.47 11.29
CA GLY A 89 3.21 -0.81 11.72
C GLY A 89 2.96 0.59 12.24
N ARG A 90 4.04 1.19 12.69
CA ARG A 90 4.05 2.56 13.18
C ARG A 90 5.34 3.25 12.78
N LEU A 91 5.26 4.56 12.63
CA LEU A 91 6.44 5.38 12.46
C LEU A 91 6.26 6.71 13.23
N ARG A 92 7.37 7.29 13.61
CA ARG A 92 7.37 8.59 14.27
C ARG A 92 8.10 9.59 13.38
N ALA A 93 7.44 10.71 13.09
CA ALA A 93 8.03 11.81 12.34
C ALA A 93 7.61 13.12 12.98
N ARG A 94 8.54 14.04 13.18
CA ARG A 94 8.28 15.37 13.77
C ARG A 94 7.53 15.29 15.10
N ASP A 95 7.92 14.34 15.95
CA ASP A 95 7.28 14.08 17.25
C ASP A 95 5.83 13.59 17.18
N THR A 96 5.36 13.25 15.98
CA THR A 96 4.03 12.68 15.78
C THR A 96 4.13 11.19 15.49
N LEU A 97 3.30 10.41 16.17
CA LEU A 97 3.16 8.98 15.91
C LEU A 97 2.13 8.75 14.83
N TYR A 98 2.52 8.01 13.79
CA TYR A 98 1.64 7.61 12.69
C TYR A 98 1.39 6.10 12.73
N VAL A 99 0.17 5.72 12.39
CA VAL A 99 -0.21 4.33 12.11
C VAL A 99 -0.04 4.09 10.62
N GLN A 100 0.54 2.97 10.27
CA GLN A 100 0.70 2.58 8.87
C GLN A 100 0.28 1.12 8.69
N LEU A 101 -0.76 0.92 7.88
CA LEU A 101 -1.36 -0.38 7.62
C LEU A 101 -1.14 -0.70 6.15
N GLU A 102 -0.60 -1.89 5.87
CA GLU A 102 -0.17 -2.24 4.52
C GLU A 102 -0.73 -3.59 4.11
N ALA A 103 -1.22 -3.67 2.88
CA ALA A 103 -1.55 -4.92 2.21
C ALA A 103 -0.62 -5.07 1.00
N HIS A 104 0.21 -6.10 1.04
CA HIS A 104 1.10 -6.45 -0.06
C HIS A 104 0.55 -7.66 -0.77
N VAL A 105 0.38 -7.58 -2.08
CA VAL A 105 -0.31 -8.62 -2.86
C VAL A 105 0.51 -9.01 -4.07
N ALA A 106 0.62 -10.32 -4.31
CA ALA A 106 1.19 -10.87 -5.53
C ALA A 106 0.04 -11.19 -6.49
N TYR A 107 -0.07 -10.40 -7.57
CA TYR A 107 -1.12 -10.59 -8.56
C TYR A 107 -0.59 -10.37 -9.98
N ALA A 108 -0.80 -11.37 -10.85
CA ALA A 108 -0.41 -11.31 -12.26
C ALA A 108 1.06 -10.91 -12.47
N GLY A 109 1.99 -11.47 -11.68
CA GLY A 109 3.42 -11.18 -11.75
C GLY A 109 3.83 -9.82 -11.17
N MET A 110 2.88 -9.11 -10.57
CA MET A 110 3.11 -7.78 -9.99
C MET A 110 3.03 -7.82 -8.48
N TRP A 111 3.81 -6.96 -7.85
CA TRP A 111 3.71 -6.66 -6.44
C TRP A 111 2.91 -5.37 -6.27
N LEU A 112 1.72 -5.51 -5.71
CA LEU A 112 0.83 -4.39 -5.41
C LEU A 112 0.88 -4.12 -3.91
N ALA A 113 1.09 -2.87 -3.54
CA ALA A 113 1.09 -2.45 -2.14
C ALA A 113 0.04 -1.37 -1.93
N PHE A 114 -0.86 -1.61 -0.98
CA PHE A 114 -1.88 -0.67 -0.55
C PHE A 114 -1.52 -0.23 0.86
N VAL A 115 -1.20 1.06 1.03
CA VAL A 115 -0.68 1.59 2.28
C VAL A 115 -1.59 2.68 2.81
N VAL A 116 -2.20 2.44 3.97
CA VAL A 116 -3.01 3.42 4.68
C VAL A 116 -2.16 4.02 5.80
N THR A 117 -2.01 5.34 5.80
CA THR A 117 -1.24 6.06 6.83
C THR A 117 -2.10 7.16 7.42
N GLY A 118 -2.04 7.32 8.73
CA GLY A 118 -2.73 8.41 9.41
C GLY A 118 -2.17 8.67 10.80
N PRO A 119 -2.60 9.79 11.44
CA PRO A 119 -2.16 10.10 12.79
C PRO A 119 -2.57 9.00 13.78
N GLY A 120 -1.73 8.73 14.76
CA GLY A 120 -2.02 7.74 15.80
C GLY A 120 -3.29 8.05 16.61
N SER A 121 -3.64 9.33 16.72
CA SER A 121 -4.89 9.76 17.35
C SER A 121 -6.15 9.30 16.60
N HIS A 122 -6.01 8.92 15.32
CA HIS A 122 -7.10 8.44 14.47
C HIS A 122 -6.89 6.98 14.05
N ARG A 123 -6.27 6.19 14.91
CA ARG A 123 -5.98 4.77 14.66
C ARG A 123 -7.23 3.98 14.26
N ALA A 124 -8.34 4.17 14.97
CA ALA A 124 -9.57 3.42 14.69
C ALA A 124 -10.10 3.68 13.30
N LEU A 125 -10.02 4.93 12.83
CA LEU A 125 -10.45 5.30 11.49
C LEU A 125 -9.50 4.74 10.42
N CYS A 126 -8.20 4.73 10.69
CA CYS A 126 -7.21 4.09 9.81
C CYS A 126 -7.49 2.59 9.67
N GLU A 127 -7.74 1.91 10.78
CA GLU A 127 -8.05 0.48 10.79
C GLU A 127 -9.35 0.18 10.04
N GLU A 128 -10.40 0.98 10.24
CA GLU A 128 -11.66 0.84 9.50
C GLU A 128 -11.44 1.03 8.00
N THR A 129 -10.70 2.06 7.61
CA THR A 129 -10.38 2.32 6.20
C THR A 129 -9.64 1.15 5.57
N PHE A 130 -8.65 0.63 6.27
CA PHE A 130 -7.86 -0.51 5.82
C PHE A 130 -8.71 -1.78 5.70
N ASP A 131 -9.53 -2.07 6.70
CA ASP A 131 -10.41 -3.26 6.69
C ASP A 131 -11.39 -3.21 5.53
N ARG A 132 -11.97 -2.06 5.25
CA ARG A 132 -12.87 -1.89 4.09
C ARG A 132 -12.15 -2.10 2.77
N LEU A 133 -10.91 -1.62 2.66
CA LEU A 133 -10.09 -1.84 1.48
C LEU A 133 -9.81 -3.33 1.27
N VAL A 134 -9.35 -4.01 2.32
CA VAL A 134 -8.98 -5.43 2.27
C VAL A 134 -10.19 -6.31 1.94
N THR A 135 -11.33 -6.05 2.58
CA THR A 135 -12.54 -6.87 2.38
C THR A 135 -13.27 -6.53 1.09
N GLY A 136 -13.17 -5.30 0.62
CA GLY A 136 -13.87 -4.81 -0.57
C GLY A 136 -13.08 -4.93 -1.86
N LEU A 137 -11.80 -5.29 -1.81
CA LEU A 137 -10.97 -5.40 -2.99
C LEU A 137 -11.46 -6.50 -3.92
N ARG A 138 -11.60 -6.17 -5.19
CA ARG A 138 -11.94 -7.14 -6.25
C ARG A 138 -11.06 -6.88 -7.46
N TRP A 139 -10.46 -7.95 -7.97
CA TRP A 139 -9.67 -7.86 -9.19
C TRP A 139 -10.59 -7.68 -10.39
N ARG A 140 -10.16 -6.86 -11.33
CA ARG A 140 -10.86 -6.79 -12.61
C ARG A 140 -10.67 -8.08 -13.36
N ARG A 141 -11.77 -8.63 -13.84
CA ARG A 141 -11.79 -9.81 -14.71
C ARG A 141 -12.35 -9.38 -16.05
N GLU A 142 -11.61 -9.67 -17.10
CA GLU A 142 -12.05 -9.44 -18.45
C GLU A 142 -13.07 -10.50 -18.91
#